data_5f9f3fffc74700e2d054592d769af96c
#
_entry.id   5f9f3fffc74700e2d054592d769af96c
#
_cell.length_a   1.000
_cell.length_b   1.000
_cell.length_c   1.000
_cell.angle_alpha   90.00
_cell.angle_beta   90.00
_cell.angle_gamma   90.00
#
_symmetry.space_group_name_H-M   'P 1'
#
loop_
_entity.id
_entity.type
_entity.pdbx_description
1 polymer ?
#
loop_
_entity_poly.entity_id
_entity_poly.type
_entity_poly.pdbx_seq_one_letter_code
_entity_poly.pdbx_strand_id
1 'polypeptide(L)'
;QHTETEWAALSSDLKQMMQQISAALFSNQHHLRKDAIGSLVNLLISSVGLAEVLPQAQQPLIRFNAVLSKEPQAILHCLKQVVFRCVIARPDIQQSRFRCQNMLMALFDAFSSDPSRLLPANTQQRWQQAPAQLKTRVICDYISGMTDDYAEHMYRRLYANS
;
A
#
# COMPACT_ATOMS: atom_id res chain seq x y z
N GLN A 1 20.29 -10.30 7.80
CA GLN A 1 21.63 -9.64 7.80
C GLN A 1 21.52 -8.11 7.71
N HIS A 2 20.74 -7.52 6.80
CA HIS A 2 20.64 -6.05 6.67
C HIS A 2 19.93 -5.38 7.87
N THR A 3 18.85 -6.00 8.37
CA THR A 3 18.10 -5.53 9.55
C THR A 3 18.87 -5.66 10.86
N GLU A 4 19.77 -6.61 11.00
CA GLU A 4 20.62 -6.78 12.19
C GLU A 4 21.67 -5.67 12.27
N THR A 5 22.25 -5.29 11.14
CA THR A 5 23.20 -4.17 11.06
C THR A 5 22.53 -2.83 11.36
N GLU A 6 21.31 -2.60 10.85
CA GLU A 6 20.53 -1.39 11.11
C GLU A 6 20.13 -1.31 12.60
N TRP A 7 19.70 -2.43 13.19
CA TRP A 7 19.40 -2.49 14.63
C TRP A 7 20.64 -2.23 15.50
N ALA A 8 21.80 -2.76 15.11
CA ALA A 8 23.06 -2.55 15.85
C ALA A 8 23.47 -1.07 15.85
N ALA A 9 23.15 -0.32 14.83
CA ALA A 9 23.50 1.09 14.67
C ALA A 9 22.61 2.07 15.44
N LEU A 10 21.50 1.61 16.06
CA LEU A 10 20.62 2.46 16.85
C LEU A 10 21.28 2.88 18.18
N SER A 11 20.95 4.07 18.66
CA SER A 11 21.35 4.55 20.00
C SER A 11 20.83 3.63 21.11
N SER A 12 21.51 3.62 22.26
CA SER A 12 21.12 2.82 23.43
C SER A 12 19.73 3.16 23.92
N ASP A 13 19.40 4.45 23.97
CA ASP A 13 18.11 4.97 24.45
C ASP A 13 16.95 4.51 23.56
N LEU A 14 17.17 4.54 22.25
CA LEU A 14 16.19 4.11 21.28
C LEU A 14 16.00 2.59 21.29
N LYS A 15 17.07 1.82 21.49
CA LYS A 15 16.99 0.36 21.71
C LYS A 15 16.17 0.02 22.95
N GLN A 16 16.40 0.72 24.07
CA GLN A 16 15.64 0.51 25.31
C GLN A 16 14.17 0.86 25.14
N MET A 17 13.87 2.00 24.48
CA MET A 17 12.50 2.37 24.15
C MET A 17 11.82 1.32 23.29
N MET A 18 12.48 0.83 22.26
CA MET A 18 11.93 -0.20 21.37
C MET A 18 11.71 -1.55 22.06
N GLN A 19 12.56 -1.92 23.04
CA GLN A 19 12.34 -3.11 23.86
C GLN A 19 11.08 -2.97 24.73
N GLN A 20 10.86 -1.82 25.37
CA GLN A 20 9.65 -1.55 26.15
C GLN A 20 8.39 -1.57 25.29
N ILE A 21 8.43 -0.91 24.12
CA ILE A 21 7.34 -0.90 23.15
C ILE A 21 7.04 -2.33 22.68
N SER A 22 8.07 -3.10 22.34
CA SER A 22 7.91 -4.49 21.90
C SER A 22 7.25 -5.35 22.99
N ALA A 23 7.70 -5.27 24.23
CA ALA A 23 7.09 -5.99 25.36
C ALA A 23 5.61 -5.63 25.53
N ALA A 24 5.26 -4.34 25.39
CA ALA A 24 3.89 -3.87 25.50
C ALA A 24 3.01 -4.29 24.31
N LEU A 25 3.55 -4.32 23.09
CA LEU A 25 2.83 -4.79 21.88
C LEU A 25 2.39 -6.26 21.98
N PHE A 26 3.20 -7.10 22.63
CA PHE A 26 2.88 -8.52 22.84
C PHE A 26 2.19 -8.81 24.17
N SER A 27 1.81 -7.79 24.93
CA SER A 27 1.05 -7.94 26.18
C SER A 27 -0.38 -8.44 25.91
N ASN A 28 -0.91 -9.23 26.83
CA ASN A 28 -2.32 -9.63 26.81
C ASN A 28 -3.28 -8.47 27.16
N GLN A 29 -2.77 -7.37 27.68
CA GLN A 29 -3.58 -6.21 28.09
C GLN A 29 -3.78 -5.26 26.89
N HIS A 30 -5.04 -5.05 26.52
CA HIS A 30 -5.40 -4.25 25.33
C HIS A 30 -4.89 -2.78 25.41
N HIS A 31 -4.97 -2.16 26.59
CA HIS A 31 -4.53 -0.78 26.77
C HIS A 31 -3.01 -0.64 26.56
N LEU A 32 -2.19 -1.58 27.05
CA LEU A 32 -0.74 -1.54 26.85
C LEU A 32 -0.36 -1.64 25.37
N ARG A 33 -1.07 -2.50 24.61
CA ARG A 33 -0.86 -2.59 23.15
C ARG A 33 -1.22 -1.28 22.45
N LYS A 34 -2.32 -0.64 22.85
CA LYS A 34 -2.76 0.64 22.28
C LYS A 34 -1.75 1.75 22.58
N ASP A 35 -1.25 1.83 23.81
CA ASP A 35 -0.26 2.82 24.21
C ASP A 35 1.07 2.61 23.49
N ALA A 36 1.49 1.36 23.30
CA ALA A 36 2.68 1.02 22.51
C ALA A 36 2.57 1.46 21.05
N ILE A 37 1.41 1.24 20.42
CA ILE A 37 1.14 1.72 19.06
C ILE A 37 1.17 3.25 19.03
N GLY A 38 0.55 3.91 19.99
CA GLY A 38 0.57 5.37 20.13
C GLY A 38 1.99 5.93 20.24
N SER A 39 2.84 5.27 21.04
CA SER A 39 4.25 5.65 21.22
C SER A 39 5.06 5.49 19.91
N LEU A 40 4.85 4.41 19.17
CA LEU A 40 5.47 4.22 17.85
C LEU A 40 5.04 5.28 16.84
N VAL A 41 3.75 5.56 16.77
CA VAL A 41 3.20 6.59 15.87
C VAL A 41 3.77 7.95 16.24
N ASN A 42 3.79 8.31 17.53
CA ASN A 42 4.36 9.58 17.99
C ASN A 42 5.85 9.69 17.65
N LEU A 43 6.64 8.64 17.87
CA LEU A 43 8.05 8.59 17.51
C LEU A 43 8.26 8.87 16.02
N LEU A 44 7.49 8.20 15.17
CA LEU A 44 7.64 8.34 13.71
C LEU A 44 7.21 9.73 13.23
N ILE A 45 6.07 10.25 13.73
CA ILE A 45 5.56 11.56 13.32
C ILE A 45 6.50 12.69 13.79
N SER A 46 6.96 12.64 15.04
CA SER A 46 7.86 13.67 15.60
C SER A 46 9.26 13.66 14.97
N SER A 47 9.62 12.58 14.29
CA SER A 47 10.91 12.41 13.62
C SER A 47 10.91 12.85 12.15
N VAL A 48 9.74 13.30 11.63
CA VAL A 48 9.64 13.80 10.25
C VAL A 48 10.18 15.23 10.18
N GLY A 49 11.11 15.47 9.28
CA GLY A 49 11.62 16.78 8.91
C GLY A 49 11.39 17.08 7.44
N LEU A 50 11.60 18.33 7.05
CA LEU A 50 11.62 18.75 5.64
C LEU A 50 13.07 18.74 5.14
N ALA A 51 13.30 18.15 3.98
CA ALA A 51 14.56 18.20 3.28
C ALA A 51 14.38 18.71 1.86
N GLU A 52 15.37 19.48 1.40
CA GLU A 52 15.45 19.92 0.02
C GLU A 52 15.99 18.78 -0.84
N VAL A 53 15.16 18.24 -1.74
CA VAL A 53 15.51 17.07 -2.57
C VAL A 53 15.83 17.44 -4.01
N LEU A 54 15.29 18.56 -4.50
CA LEU A 54 15.51 19.08 -5.85
C LEU A 54 15.70 20.60 -5.80
N PRO A 55 16.94 21.10 -5.48
CA PRO A 55 17.22 22.53 -5.31
C PRO A 55 16.87 23.39 -6.53
N GLN A 56 16.99 22.80 -7.73
CA GLN A 56 16.70 23.48 -9.00
C GLN A 56 15.20 23.62 -9.32
N ALA A 57 14.31 22.93 -8.59
CA ALA A 57 12.88 23.03 -8.82
C ALA A 57 12.32 24.36 -8.27
N GLN A 58 11.55 25.08 -9.10
CA GLN A 58 10.93 26.33 -8.71
C GLN A 58 9.71 26.14 -7.78
N GLN A 59 9.01 25.01 -7.94
CA GLN A 59 7.83 24.72 -7.14
C GLN A 59 8.21 24.08 -5.79
N PRO A 60 7.76 24.64 -4.64
CA PRO A 60 8.12 24.12 -3.31
C PRO A 60 7.75 22.65 -3.10
N LEU A 61 6.58 22.18 -3.60
CA LEU A 61 6.14 20.79 -3.47
C LEU A 61 7.01 19.77 -4.22
N ILE A 62 7.80 20.23 -5.19
CA ILE A 62 8.78 19.39 -5.90
C ILE A 62 10.16 19.54 -5.26
N ARG A 63 10.49 20.73 -4.77
CA ARG A 63 11.79 21.08 -4.18
C ARG A 63 12.01 20.41 -2.83
N PHE A 64 10.99 20.39 -1.98
CA PHE A 64 11.06 19.85 -0.63
C PHE A 64 10.29 18.55 -0.50
N ASN A 65 10.81 17.63 0.32
CA ASN A 65 10.11 16.39 0.67
C ASN A 65 10.19 16.16 2.19
N ALA A 66 9.18 15.46 2.71
CA ALA A 66 9.20 14.97 4.08
C ALA A 66 10.13 13.77 4.19
N VAL A 67 11.08 13.83 5.12
CA VAL A 67 12.06 12.77 5.34
C VAL A 67 12.08 12.39 6.82
N LEU A 68 12.31 11.11 7.08
CA LEU A 68 12.58 10.62 8.44
C LEU A 68 14.07 10.71 8.73
N SER A 69 14.43 11.06 9.97
CA SER A 69 15.79 10.92 10.46
C SER A 69 16.26 9.46 10.44
N LYS A 70 17.57 9.22 10.37
CA LYS A 70 18.17 7.90 10.08
C LYS A 70 17.70 6.79 11.02
N GLU A 71 17.69 7.03 12.34
CA GLU A 71 17.32 5.99 13.32
C GLU A 71 15.83 5.60 13.25
N PRO A 72 14.84 6.54 13.28
CA PRO A 72 13.44 6.20 13.05
C PRO A 72 13.17 5.56 11.68
N GLN A 73 13.94 5.91 10.65
CA GLN A 73 13.84 5.25 9.35
C GLN A 73 14.25 3.77 9.43
N ALA A 74 15.31 3.44 10.17
CA ALA A 74 15.74 2.07 10.40
C ALA A 74 14.68 1.28 11.18
N ILE A 75 14.07 1.88 12.22
CA ILE A 75 12.96 1.28 12.97
C ILE A 75 11.78 0.99 12.04
N LEU A 76 11.37 1.98 11.24
CA LEU A 76 10.28 1.80 10.29
C LEU A 76 10.57 0.66 9.30
N HIS A 77 11.81 0.55 8.83
CA HIS A 77 12.23 -0.54 7.96
C HIS A 77 12.12 -1.91 8.67
N CYS A 78 12.61 -2.02 9.89
CA CYS A 78 12.46 -3.25 10.69
C CYS A 78 10.99 -3.64 10.88
N LEU A 79 10.14 -2.69 11.24
CA LEU A 79 8.70 -2.93 11.41
C LEU A 79 8.03 -3.40 10.11
N LYS A 80 8.35 -2.78 8.98
CA LYS A 80 7.88 -3.21 7.65
C LYS A 80 8.31 -4.64 7.33
N GLN A 81 9.55 -5.03 7.67
CA GLN A 81 10.03 -6.39 7.47
C GLN A 81 9.27 -7.42 8.33
N VAL A 82 8.97 -7.08 9.59
CA VAL A 82 8.15 -7.93 10.46
C VAL A 82 6.75 -8.12 9.86
N VAL A 83 6.09 -7.03 9.47
CA VAL A 83 4.77 -7.09 8.84
C VAL A 83 4.81 -7.90 7.54
N PHE A 84 5.84 -7.70 6.71
CA PHE A 84 6.00 -8.46 5.49
C PHE A 84 6.10 -9.96 5.75
N ARG A 85 6.99 -10.38 6.67
CA ARG A 85 7.21 -11.80 6.97
C ARG A 85 6.05 -12.45 7.72
N CYS A 86 5.50 -11.77 8.72
CA CYS A 86 4.50 -12.35 9.62
C CYS A 86 3.07 -12.23 9.10
N VAL A 87 2.80 -11.32 8.18
CA VAL A 87 1.46 -11.07 7.65
C VAL A 87 1.44 -11.24 6.14
N ILE A 88 2.15 -10.39 5.40
CA ILE A 88 2.01 -10.31 3.94
C ILE A 88 2.47 -11.61 3.25
N ALA A 89 3.61 -12.19 3.68
CA ALA A 89 4.17 -13.40 3.07
C ALA A 89 3.45 -14.71 3.48
N ARG A 90 2.41 -14.64 4.30
CA ARG A 90 1.63 -15.83 4.68
C ARG A 90 0.95 -16.45 3.47
N PRO A 91 0.91 -17.80 3.38
CA PRO A 91 0.32 -18.49 2.23
C PRO A 91 -1.16 -18.12 1.97
N ASP A 92 -1.97 -17.98 3.03
CA ASP A 92 -3.38 -17.61 2.94
C ASP A 92 -3.57 -16.20 2.32
N ILE A 93 -2.74 -15.23 2.71
CA ILE A 93 -2.72 -13.88 2.15
C ILE A 93 -2.24 -13.91 0.69
N GLN A 94 -1.18 -14.67 0.40
CA GLN A 94 -0.66 -14.78 -0.97
C GLN A 94 -1.64 -15.47 -1.91
N GLN A 95 -2.35 -16.51 -1.45
CA GLN A 95 -3.40 -17.16 -2.24
C GLN A 95 -4.56 -16.21 -2.54
N SER A 96 -5.02 -15.44 -1.55
CA SER A 96 -6.06 -14.43 -1.74
C SER A 96 -5.61 -13.36 -2.74
N ARG A 97 -4.38 -12.86 -2.60
CA ARG A 97 -3.78 -11.90 -3.52
C ARG A 97 -3.72 -12.43 -4.96
N PHE A 98 -3.26 -13.67 -5.13
CA PHE A 98 -3.18 -14.32 -6.44
C PHE A 98 -4.57 -14.43 -7.09
N ARG A 99 -5.60 -14.84 -6.31
CA ARG A 99 -6.99 -14.88 -6.80
C ARG A 99 -7.47 -13.51 -7.27
N CYS A 100 -7.25 -12.47 -6.47
CA CYS A 100 -7.64 -11.11 -6.83
C CYS A 100 -6.91 -10.59 -8.07
N GLN A 101 -5.60 -10.85 -8.20
CA GLN A 101 -4.84 -10.47 -9.38
C GLN A 101 -5.39 -11.12 -10.65
N ASN A 102 -5.67 -12.43 -10.63
CA ASN A 102 -6.25 -13.14 -11.77
C ASN A 102 -7.64 -12.61 -12.12
N MET A 103 -8.46 -12.31 -11.12
CA MET A 103 -9.78 -11.71 -11.33
C MET A 103 -9.67 -10.34 -12.03
N LEU A 104 -8.78 -9.46 -11.56
CA LEU A 104 -8.59 -8.14 -12.17
C LEU A 104 -8.06 -8.24 -13.61
N MET A 105 -7.12 -9.15 -13.87
CA MET A 105 -6.63 -9.40 -15.23
C MET A 105 -7.74 -9.89 -16.16
N ALA A 106 -8.56 -10.83 -15.70
CA ALA A 106 -9.69 -11.33 -16.47
C ALA A 106 -10.73 -10.23 -16.76
N LEU A 107 -11.04 -9.37 -15.79
CA LEU A 107 -11.91 -8.20 -16.01
C LEU A 107 -11.32 -7.24 -17.05
N PHE A 108 -10.01 -6.99 -16.96
CA PHE A 108 -9.33 -6.14 -17.94
C PHE A 108 -9.39 -6.73 -19.35
N ASP A 109 -9.13 -8.03 -19.50
CA ASP A 109 -9.19 -8.73 -20.78
C ASP A 109 -10.60 -8.71 -21.35
N ALA A 110 -11.63 -8.96 -20.53
CA ALA A 110 -13.04 -8.90 -20.96
C ALA A 110 -13.41 -7.51 -21.47
N PHE A 111 -13.18 -6.46 -20.67
CA PHE A 111 -13.52 -5.09 -21.05
C PHE A 111 -12.67 -4.57 -22.23
N SER A 112 -11.46 -5.09 -22.42
CA SER A 112 -10.60 -4.76 -23.57
C SER A 112 -11.03 -5.46 -24.83
N SER A 113 -11.61 -6.65 -24.74
CA SER A 113 -12.05 -7.43 -25.91
C SER A 113 -13.29 -6.83 -26.59
N ASP A 114 -14.27 -6.35 -25.80
CA ASP A 114 -15.48 -5.69 -26.33
C ASP A 114 -15.93 -4.53 -25.43
N PRO A 115 -15.22 -3.40 -25.47
CA PRO A 115 -15.56 -2.22 -24.67
C PRO A 115 -16.96 -1.67 -24.96
N SER A 116 -17.43 -1.86 -26.21
CA SER A 116 -18.71 -1.32 -26.67
C SER A 116 -19.93 -2.04 -26.11
N ARG A 117 -19.77 -3.30 -25.69
CA ARG A 117 -20.87 -4.10 -25.13
C ARG A 117 -20.73 -4.32 -23.64
N LEU A 118 -19.50 -4.35 -23.12
CA LEU A 118 -19.24 -4.78 -21.74
C LEU A 118 -19.07 -3.62 -20.75
N LEU A 119 -18.66 -2.44 -21.22
CA LEU A 119 -18.56 -1.27 -20.35
C LEU A 119 -19.93 -0.65 -20.06
N PRO A 120 -20.16 -0.07 -18.86
CA PRO A 120 -21.35 0.74 -18.59
C PRO A 120 -21.44 1.95 -19.52
N ALA A 121 -22.64 2.43 -19.80
CA ALA A 121 -22.91 3.48 -20.80
C ALA A 121 -22.06 4.75 -20.63
N ASN A 122 -21.90 5.22 -19.38
CA ASN A 122 -21.07 6.39 -19.09
C ASN A 122 -19.57 6.16 -19.37
N THR A 123 -19.05 4.98 -19.04
CA THR A 123 -17.65 4.61 -19.31
C THR A 123 -17.43 4.34 -20.79
N GLN A 124 -18.41 3.72 -21.46
CA GLN A 124 -18.40 3.49 -22.90
C GLN A 124 -18.31 4.81 -23.67
N GLN A 125 -19.10 5.83 -23.29
CA GLN A 125 -19.03 7.15 -23.90
C GLN A 125 -17.64 7.79 -23.73
N ARG A 126 -17.07 7.72 -22.52
CA ARG A 126 -15.69 8.20 -22.25
C ARG A 126 -14.66 7.46 -23.11
N TRP A 127 -14.81 6.14 -23.24
CA TRP A 127 -13.91 5.31 -24.05
C TRP A 127 -13.99 5.67 -25.54
N GLN A 128 -15.18 5.91 -26.06
CA GLN A 128 -15.38 6.30 -27.47
C GLN A 128 -14.75 7.66 -27.78
N GLN A 129 -14.87 8.63 -26.86
CA GLN A 129 -14.33 9.98 -26.99
C GLN A 129 -12.83 10.07 -26.72
N ALA A 130 -12.24 9.06 -26.09
CA ALA A 130 -10.82 9.06 -25.75
C ALA A 130 -9.93 8.87 -26.99
N PRO A 131 -8.78 9.57 -27.09
CA PRO A 131 -7.74 9.29 -28.06
C PRO A 131 -7.28 7.83 -28.00
N ALA A 132 -6.84 7.26 -29.11
CA ALA A 132 -6.49 5.84 -29.21
C ALA A 132 -5.52 5.38 -28.12
N GLN A 133 -4.50 6.17 -27.81
CA GLN A 133 -3.50 5.88 -26.78
C GLN A 133 -4.05 5.94 -25.33
N LEU A 134 -5.20 6.55 -25.10
CA LEU A 134 -5.84 6.67 -23.79
C LEU A 134 -7.01 5.70 -23.58
N LYS A 135 -7.43 4.97 -24.59
CA LYS A 135 -8.55 4.02 -24.50
C LYS A 135 -8.33 2.94 -23.43
N THR A 136 -7.15 2.35 -23.40
CA THR A 136 -6.75 1.38 -22.35
C THR A 136 -6.78 2.00 -20.96
N ARG A 137 -6.36 3.26 -20.84
CA ARG A 137 -6.39 3.99 -19.56
C ARG A 137 -7.81 4.15 -19.03
N VAL A 138 -8.81 4.42 -19.89
CA VAL A 138 -10.22 4.51 -19.46
C VAL A 138 -10.70 3.21 -18.84
N ILE A 139 -10.30 2.05 -19.39
CA ILE A 139 -10.62 0.73 -18.82
C ILE A 139 -9.93 0.53 -17.47
N CYS A 140 -8.65 0.85 -17.37
CA CYS A 140 -7.91 0.78 -16.11
C CYS A 140 -8.55 1.67 -15.03
N ASP A 141 -8.92 2.89 -15.37
CA ASP A 141 -9.57 3.84 -14.45
C ASP A 141 -10.94 3.31 -13.99
N TYR A 142 -11.69 2.65 -14.87
CA TYR A 142 -12.96 2.02 -14.52
C TYR A 142 -12.77 0.87 -13.52
N ILE A 143 -11.82 -0.03 -13.78
CA ILE A 143 -11.53 -1.17 -12.89
C ILE A 143 -10.98 -0.69 -11.56
N SER A 144 -10.05 0.27 -11.55
CA SER A 144 -9.46 0.81 -10.33
C SER A 144 -10.46 1.59 -9.45
N GLY A 145 -11.56 2.06 -10.03
CA GLY A 145 -12.66 2.70 -9.30
C GLY A 145 -13.67 1.72 -8.70
N MET A 146 -13.54 0.41 -8.93
CA MET A 146 -14.41 -0.60 -8.33
C MET A 146 -14.05 -0.83 -6.86
N THR A 147 -15.07 -1.10 -6.04
CA THR A 147 -14.85 -1.76 -4.74
C THR A 147 -14.56 -3.25 -4.95
N ASP A 148 -13.94 -3.90 -3.97
CA ASP A 148 -13.62 -5.34 -4.04
C ASP A 148 -14.87 -6.17 -4.31
N ASP A 149 -15.97 -5.90 -3.59
CA ASP A 149 -17.25 -6.60 -3.77
C ASP A 149 -17.84 -6.39 -5.18
N TYR A 150 -17.72 -5.19 -5.71
CA TYR A 150 -18.23 -4.89 -7.06
C TYR A 150 -17.39 -5.59 -8.13
N ALA A 151 -16.08 -5.62 -7.98
CA ALA A 151 -15.18 -6.33 -8.90
C ALA A 151 -15.46 -7.84 -8.89
N GLU A 152 -15.67 -8.45 -7.69
CA GLU A 152 -16.03 -9.85 -7.56
C GLU A 152 -17.40 -10.14 -8.20
N HIS A 153 -18.39 -9.29 -7.98
CA HIS A 153 -19.71 -9.40 -8.61
C HIS A 153 -19.62 -9.34 -10.14
N MET A 154 -18.86 -8.37 -10.68
CA MET A 154 -18.65 -8.24 -12.13
C MET A 154 -17.92 -9.45 -12.72
N TYR A 155 -16.91 -9.97 -12.02
CA TYR A 155 -16.21 -11.18 -12.44
C TYR A 155 -17.15 -12.39 -12.51
N ARG A 156 -17.95 -12.63 -11.45
CA ARG A 156 -18.93 -13.70 -11.45
C ARG A 156 -19.94 -13.56 -12.58
N ARG A 157 -20.41 -12.36 -12.84
CA ARG A 157 -21.38 -12.08 -13.92
C ARG A 157 -20.83 -12.37 -15.31
N LEU A 158 -19.51 -12.22 -15.52
CA LEU A 158 -18.86 -12.44 -16.82
C LEU A 158 -18.36 -13.88 -16.99
N TYR A 159 -17.98 -14.57 -15.89
CA TYR A 159 -17.25 -15.83 -15.95
C TYR A 159 -17.89 -16.98 -15.19
N ALA A 160 -18.76 -16.74 -14.20
CA ALA A 160 -19.45 -17.82 -13.53
C ALA A 160 -20.67 -18.24 -14.38
N ASN A 161 -20.71 -19.50 -14.76
CA ASN A 161 -21.92 -20.11 -15.30
C ASN A 161 -23.01 -20.05 -14.24
N SER A 162 -24.16 -19.52 -14.65
CA SER A 162 -25.40 -19.44 -13.84
C SER A 162 -25.83 -20.80 -13.37
#